data_0d75f081780b4e440055a8a0ba824012
#
_entry.id   0d75f081780b4e440055a8a0ba824012
#
_cell.length_a   1.000
_cell.length_b   1.000
_cell.length_c   1.000
_cell.angle_alpha   90.00
_cell.angle_beta   90.00
_cell.angle_gamma   90.00
#
_symmetry.space_group_name_H-M   'P 1'
#
loop_
_entity.id
_entity.type
_entity.pdbx_description
1 polymer ?
#
loop_
_entity_poly.entity_id
_entity_poly.type
_entity_poly.pdbx_seq_one_letter_code
_entity_poly.pdbx_strand_id
1 'polypeptide(L)'
;TWKAGRAVVWNLATLSEVDVLTYGGQGWGLCGLGEAGPDGAADSLVMSDGSDHLTFRNLDLTRSGDIAVRLDGRPVERLNELECVDGTVWANVWLTDTIVAIDPSTGAVTAVVDASGLLADRSTLGDEDVLNGIAHDPETGRFLLTGKRWPVLFEVVFEPVSDEPDG
;
A
#
# COMPACT_ATOMS: atom_id res chain seq x y z
N THR A 1 -12.51 -6.47 1.70
CA THR A 1 -13.37 -5.65 2.62
C THR A 1 -12.73 -5.54 4.00
N TRP A 2 -12.82 -4.39 4.64
CA TRP A 2 -12.17 -4.13 5.93
C TRP A 2 -12.49 -5.18 7.01
N LYS A 3 -13.75 -5.42 7.35
CA LYS A 3 -14.16 -6.26 8.49
C LYS A 3 -14.96 -7.51 8.11
N ALA A 4 -15.45 -7.58 6.89
CA ALA A 4 -16.33 -8.67 6.49
C ALA A 4 -15.57 -9.95 6.06
N GLY A 5 -14.23 -9.92 5.99
CA GLY A 5 -13.41 -11.06 5.59
C GLY A 5 -13.72 -11.57 4.18
N ARG A 6 -14.10 -10.65 3.28
CA ARG A 6 -14.50 -10.97 1.90
C ARG A 6 -13.71 -10.11 0.92
N ALA A 7 -13.23 -10.71 -0.15
CA ALA A 7 -12.68 -10.04 -1.31
C ALA A 7 -13.57 -10.35 -2.52
N VAL A 8 -13.91 -9.32 -3.28
CA VAL A 8 -14.70 -9.46 -4.51
C VAL A 8 -13.75 -9.42 -5.68
N VAL A 9 -13.83 -10.40 -6.56
CA VAL A 9 -13.08 -10.48 -7.80
C VAL A 9 -13.93 -9.92 -8.93
N TRP A 10 -13.38 -8.95 -9.65
CA TRP A 10 -14.07 -8.26 -10.74
C TRP A 10 -13.42 -8.57 -12.08
N ASN A 11 -14.22 -8.74 -13.11
CA ASN A 11 -13.72 -8.69 -14.47
C ASN A 11 -13.37 -7.23 -14.82
N LEU A 12 -12.10 -6.97 -15.15
CA LEU A 12 -11.62 -5.61 -15.37
C LEU A 12 -12.28 -4.91 -16.57
N ALA A 13 -12.59 -5.65 -17.63
CA ALA A 13 -13.17 -5.09 -18.84
C ALA A 13 -14.67 -4.75 -18.70
N THR A 14 -15.41 -5.54 -17.92
CA THR A 14 -16.89 -5.41 -17.80
C THR A 14 -17.31 -4.82 -16.45
N LEU A 15 -16.39 -4.76 -15.48
CA LEU A 15 -16.66 -4.40 -14.08
C LEU A 15 -17.77 -5.25 -13.46
N SER A 16 -17.92 -6.49 -13.90
CA SER A 16 -18.85 -7.45 -13.31
C SER A 16 -18.15 -8.31 -12.26
N GLU A 17 -18.86 -8.60 -11.17
CA GLU A 17 -18.40 -9.56 -10.16
C GLU A 17 -18.30 -10.95 -10.78
N VAL A 18 -17.15 -11.62 -10.62
CA VAL A 18 -16.91 -12.98 -11.15
C VAL A 18 -16.71 -13.99 -10.03
N ASP A 19 -16.24 -13.55 -8.85
CA ASP A 19 -16.06 -14.45 -7.69
C ASP A 19 -16.03 -13.65 -6.38
N VAL A 20 -16.20 -14.37 -5.27
CA VAL A 20 -16.07 -13.86 -3.89
C VAL A 20 -15.24 -14.81 -3.08
N LEU A 21 -14.04 -14.37 -2.72
CA LEU A 21 -13.12 -15.09 -1.86
C LEU A 21 -13.32 -14.67 -0.40
N THR A 22 -12.92 -15.54 0.54
CA THR A 22 -12.99 -15.25 1.97
C THR A 22 -11.63 -15.36 2.62
N TYR A 23 -11.40 -14.54 3.66
CA TYR A 23 -10.15 -14.55 4.43
C TYR A 23 -10.43 -14.25 5.91
N GLY A 24 -9.52 -14.67 6.80
CA GLY A 24 -9.61 -14.35 8.23
C GLY A 24 -8.95 -13.01 8.56
N GLY A 25 -9.47 -12.35 9.60
CA GLY A 25 -8.94 -11.07 10.07
C GLY A 25 -9.55 -9.84 9.37
N GLN A 26 -8.83 -8.73 9.45
CA GLN A 26 -9.16 -7.48 8.74
C GLN A 26 -8.32 -7.35 7.48
N GLY A 27 -8.83 -6.67 6.47
CA GLY A 27 -8.08 -6.32 5.27
C GLY A 27 -8.09 -4.81 5.09
N TRP A 28 -6.92 -4.18 5.19
CA TRP A 28 -6.75 -2.74 5.08
C TRP A 28 -6.18 -2.34 3.73
N GLY A 29 -5.12 -3.01 3.28
CA GLY A 29 -4.52 -2.87 1.96
C GLY A 29 -4.23 -4.22 1.33
N LEU A 30 -4.09 -4.27 0.02
CA LEU A 30 -3.81 -5.49 -0.75
C LEU A 30 -3.07 -5.12 -2.02
N CYS A 31 -1.91 -5.73 -2.27
CA CYS A 31 -1.22 -5.61 -3.55
C CYS A 31 -0.73 -6.96 -4.08
N GLY A 32 -0.48 -7.03 -5.38
CA GLY A 32 0.10 -8.20 -6.04
C GLY A 32 1.62 -8.19 -5.99
N LEU A 33 2.24 -9.25 -5.51
CA LEU A 33 3.69 -9.41 -5.45
C LEU A 33 4.15 -10.48 -6.45
N GLY A 34 5.29 -10.24 -7.09
CA GLY A 34 5.90 -11.11 -8.09
C GLY A 34 6.11 -10.40 -9.41
N GLU A 35 6.85 -11.02 -10.32
CA GLU A 35 6.92 -10.55 -11.70
C GLU A 35 5.57 -10.84 -12.38
N ALA A 36 4.99 -9.83 -13.00
CA ALA A 36 3.78 -10.03 -13.78
C ALA A 36 4.06 -11.10 -14.84
N GLY A 37 3.33 -12.21 -14.76
CA GLY A 37 3.36 -13.24 -15.81
C GLY A 37 2.97 -12.65 -17.18
N PRO A 38 3.01 -13.45 -18.27
CA PRO A 38 2.65 -12.96 -19.61
C PRO A 38 1.27 -12.34 -19.71
N ASP A 39 0.40 -12.61 -18.75
CA ASP A 39 -0.96 -12.09 -18.60
C ASP A 39 -1.06 -10.94 -17.57
N GLY A 40 0.06 -10.49 -17.00
CA GLY A 40 0.09 -9.42 -16.02
C GLY A 40 -0.35 -9.84 -14.61
N ALA A 41 -0.54 -11.14 -14.35
CA ALA A 41 -0.96 -11.62 -13.05
C ALA A 41 0.22 -11.70 -12.06
N ALA A 42 0.00 -11.27 -10.82
CA ALA A 42 0.93 -11.48 -9.72
C ALA A 42 1.00 -12.95 -9.31
N ASP A 43 2.15 -13.38 -8.76
CA ASP A 43 2.34 -14.74 -8.26
C ASP A 43 1.70 -14.95 -6.88
N SER A 44 1.63 -13.90 -6.09
CA SER A 44 1.08 -13.89 -4.72
C SER A 44 0.53 -12.52 -4.35
N LEU A 45 -0.14 -12.45 -3.21
CA LEU A 45 -0.72 -11.23 -2.68
C LEU A 45 -0.09 -10.90 -1.32
N VAL A 46 0.05 -9.61 -1.04
CA VAL A 46 0.43 -9.08 0.27
C VAL A 46 -0.74 -8.28 0.83
N MET A 47 -1.08 -8.51 2.09
CA MET A 47 -2.20 -7.86 2.77
C MET A 47 -1.75 -7.26 4.10
N SER A 48 -2.20 -6.05 4.39
CA SER A 48 -2.09 -5.37 5.68
C SER A 48 -3.40 -5.49 6.47
N ASP A 49 -3.33 -5.28 7.80
CA ASP A 49 -4.48 -5.29 8.71
C ASP A 49 -4.41 -4.19 9.78
N GLY A 50 -3.48 -3.24 9.63
CA GLY A 50 -3.24 -2.16 10.58
C GLY A 50 -2.25 -2.50 11.69
N SER A 51 -1.75 -3.72 11.77
CA SER A 51 -0.63 -4.10 12.63
C SER A 51 0.72 -3.72 12.02
N ASP A 52 1.81 -4.17 12.64
CA ASP A 52 3.18 -4.11 12.10
C ASP A 52 3.53 -5.34 11.25
N HIS A 53 2.54 -6.13 10.82
CA HIS A 53 2.75 -7.32 10.00
C HIS A 53 2.14 -7.17 8.62
N LEU A 54 2.84 -7.71 7.63
CA LEU A 54 2.32 -8.00 6.31
C LEU A 54 2.03 -9.51 6.22
N THR A 55 0.85 -9.87 5.74
CA THR A 55 0.44 -11.26 5.52
C THR A 55 0.56 -11.60 4.04
N PHE A 56 1.34 -12.64 3.71
CA PHE A 56 1.41 -13.19 2.36
C PHE A 56 0.25 -14.16 2.14
N ARG A 57 -0.31 -14.10 0.93
CA ARG A 57 -1.45 -14.92 0.53
C ARG A 57 -1.26 -15.46 -0.88
N ASN A 58 -1.77 -16.66 -1.10
CA ASN A 58 -1.98 -17.18 -2.45
C ASN A 58 -3.11 -16.39 -3.16
N LEU A 59 -3.28 -16.59 -4.46
CA LEU A 59 -4.33 -15.91 -5.23
C LEU A 59 -5.76 -16.27 -4.79
N ASP A 60 -5.95 -17.40 -4.12
CA ASP A 60 -7.20 -17.82 -3.48
C ASP A 60 -7.41 -17.23 -2.06
N LEU A 61 -6.53 -16.32 -1.64
CA LEU A 61 -6.46 -15.68 -0.33
C LEU A 61 -6.11 -16.62 0.85
N THR A 62 -5.74 -17.86 0.62
CA THR A 62 -5.16 -18.69 1.67
C THR A 62 -3.83 -18.10 2.15
N ARG A 63 -3.61 -18.06 3.48
CA ARG A 63 -2.38 -17.51 4.06
C ARG A 63 -1.20 -18.43 3.75
N SER A 64 -0.13 -17.86 3.23
CA SER A 64 1.14 -18.57 2.95
C SER A 64 2.28 -18.18 3.91
N GLY A 65 2.18 -17.00 4.56
CA GLY A 65 3.19 -16.53 5.50
C GLY A 65 2.86 -15.17 6.08
N ASP A 66 3.76 -14.63 6.87
CA ASP A 66 3.73 -13.27 7.38
C ASP A 66 5.14 -12.78 7.73
N ILE A 67 5.30 -11.47 7.78
CA ILE A 67 6.55 -10.83 8.16
C ILE A 67 6.29 -9.57 9.00
N ALA A 68 7.10 -9.36 10.04
CA ALA A 68 7.05 -8.15 10.84
C ALA A 68 7.84 -7.02 10.16
N VAL A 69 7.23 -5.84 10.04
CA VAL A 69 7.83 -4.67 9.42
C VAL A 69 8.53 -3.80 10.45
N ARG A 70 9.80 -3.43 10.16
CA ARG A 70 10.64 -2.70 11.10
C ARG A 70 11.44 -1.60 10.42
N LEU A 71 11.47 -0.45 11.07
CA LEU A 71 12.34 0.67 10.77
C LEU A 71 13.36 0.80 11.91
N ASP A 72 14.65 0.64 11.64
CA ASP A 72 15.74 0.67 12.64
C ASP A 72 15.47 -0.25 13.85
N GLY A 73 14.95 -1.46 13.59
CA GLY A 73 14.60 -2.45 14.60
C GLY A 73 13.30 -2.20 15.37
N ARG A 74 12.62 -1.08 15.14
CA ARG A 74 11.34 -0.73 15.78
C ARG A 74 10.17 -1.14 14.89
N PRO A 75 9.07 -1.68 15.46
CA PRO A 75 7.89 -2.03 14.69
C PRO A 75 7.26 -0.79 14.02
N VAL A 76 6.79 -0.96 12.78
CA VAL A 76 6.00 0.04 12.06
C VAL A 76 4.54 -0.42 12.04
N GLU A 77 3.77 0.10 12.98
CA GLU A 77 2.34 -0.19 13.10
C GLU A 77 1.50 0.65 12.14
N ARG A 78 0.22 0.30 12.00
CA ARG A 78 -0.79 0.99 11.19
C ARG A 78 -0.52 0.92 9.69
N LEU A 79 0.11 -0.16 9.23
CA LEU A 79 0.25 -0.41 7.80
C LEU A 79 -1.15 -0.52 7.18
N ASN A 80 -1.41 0.28 6.13
CA ASN A 80 -2.74 0.40 5.55
C ASN A 80 -2.70 0.10 4.05
N GLU A 81 -3.03 1.06 3.20
CA GLU A 81 -3.04 0.86 1.76
C GLU A 81 -1.66 0.45 1.25
N LEU A 82 -1.64 -0.49 0.32
CA LEU A 82 -0.42 -1.12 -0.21
C LEU A 82 -0.35 -1.01 -1.72
N GLU A 83 0.86 -0.77 -2.22
CA GLU A 83 1.22 -0.91 -3.63
C GLU A 83 2.52 -1.71 -3.76
N CYS A 84 2.55 -2.70 -4.63
CA CYS A 84 3.71 -3.55 -4.88
C CYS A 84 4.37 -3.15 -6.21
N VAL A 85 5.61 -2.63 -6.15
CA VAL A 85 6.34 -2.15 -7.31
C VAL A 85 7.76 -2.72 -7.29
N ASP A 86 8.15 -3.40 -8.35
CA ASP A 86 9.51 -3.93 -8.54
C ASP A 86 10.05 -4.71 -7.33
N GLY A 87 9.21 -5.57 -6.76
CA GLY A 87 9.56 -6.39 -5.60
C GLY A 87 9.59 -5.63 -4.25
N THR A 88 9.21 -4.37 -4.23
CA THR A 88 9.08 -3.54 -3.01
C THR A 88 7.61 -3.37 -2.65
N VAL A 89 7.28 -3.48 -1.38
CA VAL A 89 5.94 -3.17 -0.87
C VAL A 89 5.94 -1.74 -0.32
N TRP A 90 5.17 -0.87 -0.94
CA TRP A 90 4.92 0.48 -0.48
C TRP A 90 3.66 0.49 0.38
N ALA A 91 3.72 1.10 1.57
CA ALA A 91 2.61 1.11 2.51
C ALA A 91 2.36 2.51 3.08
N ASN A 92 1.10 2.94 3.07
CA ASN A 92 0.70 4.09 3.87
C ASN A 92 0.73 3.72 5.36
N VAL A 93 1.27 4.60 6.20
CA VAL A 93 1.17 4.50 7.66
C VAL A 93 -0.03 5.34 8.10
N TRP A 94 -1.12 4.69 8.48
CA TRP A 94 -2.41 5.34 8.77
C TRP A 94 -2.33 6.37 9.88
N LEU A 95 -3.05 7.46 9.74
CA LEU A 95 -3.03 8.68 10.57
C LEU A 95 -1.71 9.46 10.51
N THR A 96 -0.93 9.27 9.46
CA THR A 96 0.26 10.06 9.18
C THR A 96 0.28 10.47 7.70
N ASP A 97 1.23 11.32 7.32
CA ASP A 97 1.55 11.63 5.93
C ASP A 97 2.79 10.84 5.45
N THR A 98 3.00 9.65 6.03
CA THR A 98 4.17 8.82 5.77
C THR A 98 3.81 7.63 4.91
N ILE A 99 4.65 7.34 3.93
CA ILE A 99 4.67 6.08 3.18
C ILE A 99 6.02 5.41 3.45
N VAL A 100 6.02 4.10 3.63
CA VAL A 100 7.25 3.32 3.81
C VAL A 100 7.43 2.34 2.67
N ALA A 101 8.67 2.20 2.18
CA ALA A 101 9.10 1.14 1.29
C ALA A 101 9.63 -0.02 2.11
N ILE A 102 9.15 -1.22 1.86
CA ILE A 102 9.40 -2.42 2.65
C ILE A 102 9.98 -3.50 1.75
N ASP A 103 11.09 -4.08 2.15
CA ASP A 103 11.60 -5.33 1.56
C ASP A 103 10.74 -6.51 2.07
N PRO A 104 9.95 -7.16 1.21
CA PRO A 104 9.04 -8.24 1.63
C PRO A 104 9.77 -9.52 2.07
N SER A 105 11.05 -9.66 1.79
CA SER A 105 11.84 -10.82 2.20
C SER A 105 12.36 -10.72 3.63
N THR A 106 12.56 -9.49 4.12
CA THR A 106 13.15 -9.22 5.45
C THR A 106 12.23 -8.46 6.39
N GLY A 107 11.22 -7.75 5.86
CA GLY A 107 10.37 -6.82 6.60
C GLY A 107 11.08 -5.51 6.96
N ALA A 108 12.29 -5.29 6.47
CA ALA A 108 13.01 -4.05 6.71
C ALA A 108 12.42 -2.91 5.89
N VAL A 109 12.21 -1.75 6.54
CA VAL A 109 11.91 -0.51 5.82
C VAL A 109 13.20 -0.01 5.18
N THR A 110 13.18 0.15 3.87
CA THR A 110 14.33 0.58 3.04
C THR A 110 14.28 2.06 2.68
N ALA A 111 13.08 2.67 2.70
CA ALA A 111 12.91 4.10 2.51
C ALA A 111 11.66 4.60 3.24
N VAL A 112 11.68 5.88 3.60
CA VAL A 112 10.55 6.60 4.19
C VAL A 112 10.27 7.81 3.33
N VAL A 113 9.01 7.94 2.88
CA VAL A 113 8.53 9.09 2.12
C VAL A 113 7.74 9.99 3.04
N ASP A 114 8.11 11.25 3.12
CA ASP A 114 7.35 12.32 3.77
C ASP A 114 6.48 13.01 2.71
N ALA A 115 5.18 12.79 2.79
CA ALA A 115 4.17 13.43 1.95
C ALA A 115 3.45 14.57 2.69
N SER A 116 4.03 15.08 3.80
CA SER A 116 3.50 16.23 4.53
C SER A 116 3.45 17.45 3.60
N GLY A 117 2.34 18.18 3.64
CA GLY A 117 2.13 19.33 2.77
C GLY A 117 1.67 19.02 1.34
N LEU A 118 1.57 17.75 0.94
CA LEU A 118 1.04 17.38 -0.38
C LEU A 118 -0.38 17.95 -0.58
N LEU A 119 -1.26 17.83 0.39
CA LEU A 119 -2.55 18.51 0.41
C LEU A 119 -2.49 19.76 1.30
N ALA A 120 -2.42 20.93 0.67
CA ALA A 120 -2.22 22.21 1.36
C ALA A 120 -3.44 22.64 2.21
N ASP A 121 -4.67 22.39 1.74
CA ASP A 121 -5.90 22.75 2.44
C ASP A 121 -6.64 21.50 2.92
N ARG A 122 -6.66 21.32 4.22
CA ARG A 122 -7.37 20.23 4.93
C ARG A 122 -8.54 20.72 5.77
N SER A 123 -8.94 21.98 5.61
CA SER A 123 -9.95 22.61 6.47
C SER A 123 -11.34 21.95 6.43
N THR A 124 -11.62 21.20 5.35
CA THR A 124 -12.91 20.51 5.17
C THR A 124 -12.84 19.02 5.53
N LEU A 125 -11.67 18.53 5.95
CA LEU A 125 -11.42 17.13 6.24
C LEU A 125 -11.57 16.83 7.73
N GLY A 126 -12.00 15.61 8.05
CA GLY A 126 -11.99 15.08 9.41
C GLY A 126 -10.65 14.43 9.76
N ASP A 127 -10.48 14.09 11.04
CA ASP A 127 -9.22 13.52 11.57
C ASP A 127 -8.81 12.18 10.92
N GLU A 128 -9.77 11.45 10.35
CA GLU A 128 -9.52 10.18 9.65
C GLU A 128 -9.41 10.32 8.13
N ASP A 129 -9.58 11.54 7.59
CA ASP A 129 -9.49 11.84 6.16
C ASP A 129 -8.01 12.08 5.76
N VAL A 130 -7.16 11.13 6.08
CA VAL A 130 -5.70 11.18 5.95
C VAL A 130 -5.24 10.60 4.61
N LEU A 131 -3.95 10.79 4.31
CA LEU A 131 -3.27 10.11 3.22
C LEU A 131 -3.49 8.60 3.34
N ASN A 132 -4.14 7.99 2.35
CA ASN A 132 -4.40 6.55 2.31
C ASN A 132 -4.89 6.12 0.93
N GLY A 133 -4.00 6.11 -0.02
CA GLY A 133 -4.21 5.68 -1.39
C GLY A 133 -2.92 5.85 -2.14
N ILE A 134 -2.42 4.75 -2.69
CA ILE A 134 -1.19 4.69 -3.46
C ILE A 134 -1.41 3.76 -4.64
N ALA A 135 -0.97 4.15 -5.81
CA ALA A 135 -0.92 3.33 -7.00
C ALA A 135 0.31 3.70 -7.82
N HIS A 136 0.81 2.78 -8.61
CA HIS A 136 1.94 3.00 -9.51
C HIS A 136 1.49 2.86 -10.97
N ASP A 137 1.88 3.82 -11.78
CA ASP A 137 1.70 3.74 -13.23
C ASP A 137 2.98 3.19 -13.88
N PRO A 138 2.98 1.95 -14.39
CA PRO A 138 4.15 1.32 -14.97
C PRO A 138 4.57 1.97 -16.31
N GLU A 139 3.68 2.70 -16.99
CA GLU A 139 4.01 3.37 -18.25
C GLU A 139 4.84 4.64 -18.02
N THR A 140 4.55 5.38 -16.95
CA THR A 140 5.25 6.63 -16.62
C THR A 140 6.28 6.48 -15.52
N GLY A 141 6.23 5.38 -14.74
CA GLY A 141 7.06 5.18 -13.54
C GLY A 141 6.67 6.10 -12.38
N ARG A 142 5.48 6.70 -12.42
CA ARG A 142 5.02 7.66 -11.41
C ARG A 142 4.05 7.01 -10.43
N PHE A 143 4.01 7.57 -9.24
CA PHE A 143 3.02 7.20 -8.24
C PHE A 143 1.82 8.16 -8.27
N LEU A 144 0.65 7.60 -8.01
CA LEU A 144 -0.59 8.32 -7.81
C LEU A 144 -0.94 8.26 -6.33
N LEU A 145 -1.02 9.41 -5.67
CA LEU A 145 -1.31 9.51 -4.24
C LEU A 145 -2.61 10.26 -4.00
N THR A 146 -3.40 9.77 -3.07
CA THR A 146 -4.60 10.45 -2.58
C THR A 146 -4.84 10.13 -1.11
N GLY A 147 -5.89 10.69 -0.54
CA GLY A 147 -6.33 10.38 0.82
C GLY A 147 -7.82 10.10 0.88
N LYS A 148 -8.27 9.61 2.04
CA LYS A 148 -9.69 9.41 2.29
C LYS A 148 -10.42 10.74 2.13
N ARG A 149 -11.43 10.74 1.23
CA ARG A 149 -12.26 11.92 0.92
C ARG A 149 -11.50 13.16 0.42
N TRP A 150 -10.23 12.99 0.01
CA TRP A 150 -9.50 14.07 -0.61
C TRP A 150 -10.13 14.45 -1.96
N PRO A 151 -10.21 15.74 -2.30
CA PRO A 151 -10.81 16.19 -3.56
C PRO A 151 -9.88 16.03 -4.76
N VAL A 152 -8.65 15.58 -4.55
CA VAL A 152 -7.58 15.53 -5.57
C VAL A 152 -6.82 14.23 -5.52
N LEU A 153 -6.26 13.86 -6.66
CA LEU A 153 -5.26 12.82 -6.88
C LEU A 153 -3.98 13.50 -7.34
N PHE A 154 -2.86 13.16 -6.72
CA PHE A 154 -1.54 13.69 -7.05
C PHE A 154 -0.74 12.67 -7.85
N GLU A 155 -0.14 13.10 -8.95
CA GLU A 155 0.88 12.35 -9.68
C GLU A 155 2.25 12.84 -9.20
N VAL A 156 3.07 11.91 -8.66
CA VAL A 156 4.32 12.27 -7.98
C VAL A 156 5.48 11.34 -8.38
N VAL A 157 6.69 11.82 -8.13
CA VAL A 157 7.93 11.03 -8.12
C VAL A 157 8.54 11.14 -6.72
N PHE A 158 9.00 10.03 -6.17
CA PHE A 158 9.75 10.05 -4.91
C PHE A 158 11.21 10.38 -5.19
N GLU A 159 11.71 11.45 -4.58
CA GLU A 159 13.08 11.90 -4.72
C GLU A 159 13.86 11.72 -3.41
N PRO A 160 15.11 11.27 -3.45
CA PRO A 160 15.96 11.26 -2.26
C PRO A 160 16.11 12.68 -1.69
N VAL A 161 15.98 12.80 -0.37
CA VAL A 161 16.35 14.04 0.32
C VAL A 161 17.88 14.16 0.26
N SER A 162 18.40 15.22 -0.38
CA SER A 162 19.83 15.52 -0.37
C SER A 162 20.22 16.03 1.03
N ASP A 163 21.19 15.38 1.68
CA ASP A 163 21.83 15.86 2.92
C ASP A 163 22.78 17.06 2.63
N GLU A 164 22.41 17.98 1.73
CA GLU A 164 23.17 19.22 1.64
C GLU A 164 22.74 20.14 2.78
N PRO A 165 23.64 20.51 3.70
CA PRO A 165 23.32 21.53 4.68
C PRO A 165 23.08 22.84 3.94
N ASP A 166 21.92 23.45 4.19
CA ASP A 166 21.64 24.83 3.75
C ASP A 166 22.81 25.73 4.14
N GLY A 167 23.55 26.22 3.12
CA GLY A 167 24.74 27.05 3.25
C GLY A 167 24.41 28.51 3.63
#